data_fdd5cc90dd3c1d76058b3ac09ec3ea34
#
_entry.id   fdd5cc90dd3c1d76058b3ac09ec3ea34
#
_cell.length_a   1.000
_cell.length_b   1.000
_cell.length_c   1.000
_cell.angle_alpha   90.00
_cell.angle_beta   90.00
_cell.angle_gamma   90.00
#
_symmetry.space_group_name_H-M   'P 1'
#
loop_
_entity.id
_entity.type
_entity.pdbx_description
1 polymer ?
#
loop_
_entity_poly.entity_id
_entity_poly.type
_entity_poly.pdbx_seq_one_letter_code
_entity_poly.pdbx_strand_id
1 'polypeptide(L)'
;MLGCAAFLSAQIGGDATFRFLELSGSPRQLALGDPITLRDMDISSTLANPAMIRGEHGSQVMVNYEPYFDGINRGTAAYAYTINRQKALVFDVNYINYGTFEGADLHGNSTGSFTGSEVALGIASSHYFLRQNIHLGARLRYALSNLESYTSSTITGDIGLYYSPISKPFRIALVYQHLGSQLTAYEDVFEPLPSNLSLGFSSALKHLPLR
;
A
#
# COMPACT_ATOMS: atom_id res chain seq x y z
N MET A 1 19.31 6.68 -36.14
CA MET A 1 19.10 5.95 -34.88
C MET A 1 19.42 6.89 -33.75
N LEU A 2 18.38 7.50 -33.15
CA LEU A 2 18.57 8.29 -31.91
C LEU A 2 18.44 7.34 -30.73
N GLY A 3 19.56 7.10 -30.03
CA GLY A 3 19.59 6.39 -28.76
C GLY A 3 19.00 7.27 -27.67
N CYS A 4 17.83 6.94 -27.16
CA CYS A 4 17.26 7.54 -25.96
C CYS A 4 18.04 6.99 -24.77
N ALA A 5 19.01 7.75 -24.23
CA ALA A 5 19.67 7.42 -22.97
C ALA A 5 18.67 7.74 -21.85
N ALA A 6 17.98 6.71 -21.34
CA ALA A 6 17.24 6.82 -20.10
C ALA A 6 18.25 6.91 -18.95
N PHE A 7 18.31 8.05 -18.27
CA PHE A 7 18.99 8.17 -17.00
C PHE A 7 18.20 7.40 -15.94
N LEU A 8 18.59 6.17 -15.67
CA LEU A 8 18.12 5.39 -14.53
C LEU A 8 18.85 5.92 -13.30
N SER A 9 18.20 6.76 -12.53
CA SER A 9 18.66 7.07 -11.17
C SER A 9 18.40 5.82 -10.34
N ALA A 10 19.45 5.14 -9.91
CA ALA A 10 19.32 4.11 -8.89
C ALA A 10 18.89 4.79 -7.58
N GLN A 11 17.74 4.38 -7.03
CA GLN A 11 17.32 4.84 -5.71
C GLN A 11 18.37 4.34 -4.68
N ILE A 12 18.96 5.27 -3.96
CA ILE A 12 19.78 4.94 -2.79
C ILE A 12 18.81 4.44 -1.73
N GLY A 13 18.94 3.18 -1.32
CA GLY A 13 18.06 2.60 -0.30
C GLY A 13 18.31 3.27 1.06
N GLY A 14 17.25 3.64 1.76
CA GLY A 14 17.33 4.18 3.12
C GLY A 14 16.92 5.65 3.28
N ASP A 15 16.70 6.39 2.19
CA ASP A 15 16.41 7.82 2.24
C ASP A 15 14.91 8.16 2.48
N ALA A 16 14.01 7.16 2.52
CA ALA A 16 12.58 7.39 2.67
C ALA A 16 12.09 7.02 4.07
N THR A 17 11.26 7.88 4.64
CA THR A 17 10.52 7.63 5.89
C THR A 17 9.19 6.92 5.62
N PHE A 18 8.48 6.43 6.66
CA PHE A 18 7.21 5.71 6.56
C PHE A 18 7.25 4.46 5.65
N ARG A 19 8.37 3.76 5.61
CA ARG A 19 8.52 2.58 4.74
C ARG A 19 7.58 1.42 5.08
N PHE A 20 6.95 1.41 6.26
CA PHE A 20 5.93 0.42 6.58
C PHE A 20 4.72 0.48 5.64
N LEU A 21 4.51 1.59 4.93
CA LEU A 21 3.46 1.72 3.91
C LEU A 21 3.70 0.84 2.67
N GLU A 22 4.96 0.44 2.41
CA GLU A 22 5.33 -0.47 1.31
C GLU A 22 5.01 -1.94 1.62
N LEU A 23 4.76 -2.26 2.90
CA LEU A 23 4.48 -3.64 3.29
C LEU A 23 3.11 -4.09 2.77
N SER A 24 3.05 -5.29 2.19
CA SER A 24 1.80 -5.86 1.67
C SER A 24 0.70 -5.88 2.73
N GLY A 25 -0.50 -5.44 2.37
CA GLY A 25 -1.63 -5.37 3.29
C GLY A 25 -2.24 -6.73 3.65
N SER A 26 -1.77 -7.83 3.03
CA SER A 26 -2.38 -9.15 3.21
C SER A 26 -1.37 -10.28 2.94
N PRO A 27 -1.34 -11.34 3.77
CA PRO A 27 -0.55 -12.54 3.50
C PRO A 27 -0.87 -13.19 2.16
N ARG A 28 -2.13 -13.15 1.74
CA ARG A 28 -2.56 -13.65 0.44
C ARG A 28 -1.94 -12.85 -0.71
N GLN A 29 -1.95 -11.53 -0.64
CA GLN A 29 -1.33 -10.67 -1.64
C GLN A 29 0.18 -10.93 -1.70
N LEU A 30 0.83 -10.99 -0.55
CA LEU A 30 2.26 -11.29 -0.44
C LEU A 30 2.61 -12.63 -1.07
N ALA A 31 1.85 -13.69 -0.80
CA ALA A 31 2.05 -15.02 -1.38
C ALA A 31 1.89 -15.05 -2.91
N LEU A 32 1.12 -14.12 -3.48
CA LEU A 32 0.93 -13.96 -4.92
C LEU A 32 1.91 -12.96 -5.56
N GLY A 33 2.82 -12.36 -4.79
CA GLY A 33 3.77 -11.35 -5.25
C GLY A 33 3.15 -9.96 -5.43
N ASP A 34 2.15 -9.60 -4.64
CA ASP A 34 1.44 -8.31 -4.65
C ASP A 34 0.92 -7.89 -6.04
N PRO A 35 0.13 -8.73 -6.71
CA PRO A 35 -0.29 -8.48 -8.07
C PRO A 35 -1.32 -7.34 -8.14
N ILE A 36 -0.94 -6.22 -8.74
CA ILE A 36 -1.82 -5.07 -8.98
C ILE A 36 -2.90 -5.32 -10.06
N THR A 37 -2.82 -6.44 -10.78
CA THR A 37 -3.78 -6.86 -11.81
C THR A 37 -4.79 -7.89 -11.31
N LEU A 38 -4.68 -8.36 -10.07
CA LEU A 38 -5.57 -9.38 -9.51
C LEU A 38 -6.93 -8.78 -9.21
N ARG A 39 -7.90 -9.15 -10.03
CA ARG A 39 -9.29 -8.75 -9.87
C ARG A 39 -10.11 -9.94 -9.39
N ASP A 40 -10.28 -10.03 -8.10
CA ASP A 40 -11.13 -11.02 -7.45
C ASP A 40 -12.16 -10.35 -6.51
N MET A 41 -12.88 -11.16 -5.76
CA MET A 41 -13.88 -10.68 -4.79
C MET A 41 -13.28 -10.40 -3.42
N ASP A 42 -11.98 -10.57 -3.26
CA ASP A 42 -11.28 -10.34 -1.99
C ASP A 42 -10.91 -8.87 -1.83
N ILE A 43 -11.34 -8.27 -0.74
CA ILE A 43 -11.04 -6.87 -0.40
C ILE A 43 -9.53 -6.60 -0.35
N SER A 44 -8.68 -7.60 -0.09
CA SER A 44 -7.23 -7.44 -0.03
C SER A 44 -6.64 -6.91 -1.35
N SER A 45 -7.24 -7.26 -2.50
CA SER A 45 -6.81 -6.75 -3.81
C SER A 45 -6.89 -5.23 -3.92
N THR A 46 -7.80 -4.61 -3.17
CA THR A 46 -7.99 -3.16 -3.15
C THR A 46 -6.84 -2.42 -2.45
N LEU A 47 -6.10 -3.11 -1.57
CA LEU A 47 -4.94 -2.55 -0.87
C LEU A 47 -3.76 -2.37 -1.82
N ALA A 48 -3.55 -3.29 -2.76
CA ALA A 48 -2.52 -3.20 -3.78
C ALA A 48 -2.88 -2.19 -4.89
N ASN A 49 -4.17 -2.09 -5.25
CA ASN A 49 -4.63 -1.20 -6.31
C ASN A 49 -6.05 -0.67 -6.01
N PRO A 50 -6.22 0.63 -5.74
CA PRO A 50 -7.55 1.19 -5.45
C PRO A 50 -8.53 1.09 -6.63
N ALA A 51 -8.06 0.90 -7.87
CA ALA A 51 -8.94 0.66 -9.02
C ALA A 51 -9.67 -0.70 -8.97
N MET A 52 -9.28 -1.60 -8.05
CA MET A 52 -9.95 -2.89 -7.83
C MET A 52 -11.22 -2.77 -6.99
N ILE A 53 -11.47 -1.65 -6.34
CA ILE A 53 -12.67 -1.43 -5.51
C ILE A 53 -13.93 -1.52 -6.37
N ARG A 54 -14.92 -2.29 -5.88
CA ARG A 54 -16.21 -2.49 -6.54
C ARG A 54 -17.33 -2.57 -5.51
N GLY A 55 -18.53 -2.21 -5.92
CA GLY A 55 -19.73 -2.37 -5.08
C GLY A 55 -20.02 -3.82 -4.68
N GLU A 56 -19.55 -4.78 -5.49
CA GLU A 56 -19.68 -6.22 -5.22
C GLU A 56 -18.84 -6.73 -4.04
N HIS A 57 -17.85 -5.97 -3.56
CA HIS A 57 -17.11 -6.31 -2.33
C HIS A 57 -18.00 -6.29 -1.07
N GLY A 58 -19.15 -5.66 -1.15
CA GLY A 58 -20.27 -5.58 -0.22
C GLY A 58 -19.98 -5.93 1.24
N SER A 59 -19.82 -4.96 2.12
CA SER A 59 -19.69 -5.15 3.58
C SER A 59 -18.65 -6.18 4.04
N GLN A 60 -17.61 -6.41 3.23
CA GLN A 60 -16.51 -7.29 3.62
C GLN A 60 -15.63 -6.62 4.67
N VAL A 61 -15.21 -7.42 5.63
CA VAL A 61 -14.20 -7.06 6.62
C VAL A 61 -13.00 -7.99 6.42
N MET A 62 -11.82 -7.43 6.48
CA MET A 62 -10.56 -8.17 6.52
C MET A 62 -9.79 -7.72 7.76
N VAL A 63 -9.21 -8.67 8.47
CA VAL A 63 -8.28 -8.44 9.56
C VAL A 63 -7.14 -9.43 9.43
N ASN A 64 -5.93 -8.91 9.39
CA ASN A 64 -4.69 -9.70 9.39
C ASN A 64 -3.85 -9.29 10.59
N TYR A 65 -3.21 -10.27 11.21
CA TYR A 65 -2.21 -10.07 12.23
C TYR A 65 -0.99 -10.92 11.89
N GLU A 66 0.17 -10.29 11.89
CA GLU A 66 1.42 -10.89 11.45
C GLU A 66 2.47 -10.68 12.56
N PRO A 67 2.75 -11.71 13.35
CA PRO A 67 3.90 -11.68 14.24
C PRO A 67 5.18 -11.82 13.41
N TYR A 68 6.10 -10.91 13.58
CA TYR A 68 7.45 -10.98 13.02
C TYR A 68 8.42 -11.51 14.08
N PHE A 69 9.71 -11.44 13.78
CA PHE A 69 10.76 -11.76 14.75
C PHE A 69 10.93 -10.60 15.75
N ASP A 70 11.56 -10.90 16.88
CA ASP A 70 12.03 -9.93 17.89
C ASP A 70 10.94 -9.00 18.46
N GLY A 71 9.73 -9.54 18.65
CA GLY A 71 8.62 -8.77 19.22
C GLY A 71 7.95 -7.77 18.28
N ILE A 72 8.39 -7.67 17.03
CA ILE A 72 7.74 -6.85 16.01
C ILE A 72 6.39 -7.50 15.65
N ASN A 73 5.35 -6.68 15.63
CA ASN A 73 4.00 -7.13 15.32
C ASN A 73 3.35 -6.16 14.34
N ARG A 74 2.63 -6.71 13.38
CA ARG A 74 1.91 -5.95 12.38
C ARG A 74 0.43 -6.33 12.33
N GLY A 75 -0.42 -5.35 12.11
CA GLY A 75 -1.84 -5.54 11.90
C GLY A 75 -2.33 -4.77 10.68
N THR A 76 -3.19 -5.39 9.89
CA THR A 76 -3.91 -4.73 8.80
C THR A 76 -5.39 -5.05 8.92
N ALA A 77 -6.23 -4.03 8.87
CA ALA A 77 -7.67 -4.19 8.80
C ALA A 77 -8.23 -3.37 7.63
N ALA A 78 -9.26 -3.90 6.99
CA ALA A 78 -9.97 -3.18 5.95
C ALA A 78 -11.46 -3.48 6.01
N TYR A 79 -12.28 -2.48 5.66
CA TYR A 79 -13.74 -2.59 5.58
C TYR A 79 -14.24 -1.95 4.29
N ALA A 80 -15.02 -2.72 3.51
CA ALA A 80 -15.69 -2.21 2.32
C ALA A 80 -17.12 -1.80 2.67
N TYR A 81 -17.46 -0.54 2.46
CA TYR A 81 -18.82 -0.01 2.56
C TYR A 81 -19.40 0.15 1.18
N THR A 82 -20.41 -0.64 0.84
CA THR A 82 -21.07 -0.57 -0.46
C THR A 82 -22.06 0.59 -0.51
N ILE A 83 -21.84 1.51 -1.44
CA ILE A 83 -22.79 2.61 -1.73
C ILE A 83 -23.86 2.11 -2.71
N ASN A 84 -23.44 1.41 -3.75
CA ASN A 84 -24.31 0.78 -4.75
C ASN A 84 -23.55 -0.33 -5.49
N ARG A 85 -24.20 -1.02 -6.46
CA ARG A 85 -23.56 -2.13 -7.20
C ARG A 85 -22.24 -1.79 -7.91
N GLN A 86 -21.99 -0.52 -8.19
CA GLN A 86 -20.82 -0.07 -8.94
C GLN A 86 -19.78 0.64 -8.06
N LYS A 87 -20.17 1.10 -6.86
CA LYS A 87 -19.34 1.95 -6.00
C LYS A 87 -19.28 1.41 -4.59
N ALA A 88 -18.09 1.38 -4.04
CA ALA A 88 -17.82 1.18 -2.63
C ALA A 88 -16.78 2.17 -2.14
N LEU A 89 -16.78 2.40 -0.84
CA LEU A 89 -15.68 2.99 -0.10
C LEU A 89 -14.94 1.85 0.60
N VAL A 90 -13.64 1.92 0.63
CA VAL A 90 -12.80 1.04 1.44
C VAL A 90 -12.08 1.88 2.46
N PHE A 91 -12.24 1.52 3.72
CA PHE A 91 -11.48 2.06 4.85
C PHE A 91 -10.41 1.05 5.20
N ASP A 92 -9.17 1.50 5.40
CA ASP A 92 -8.07 0.63 5.80
C ASP A 92 -7.28 1.21 6.97
N VAL A 93 -6.75 0.31 7.79
CA VAL A 93 -5.83 0.61 8.89
C VAL A 93 -4.63 -0.31 8.74
N ASN A 94 -3.44 0.26 8.75
CA ASN A 94 -2.18 -0.48 8.82
C ASN A 94 -1.47 -0.03 10.10
N TYR A 95 -1.02 -0.98 10.89
CA TYR A 95 -0.32 -0.74 12.14
C TYR A 95 0.92 -1.63 12.22
N ILE A 96 2.01 -1.07 12.70
CA ILE A 96 3.22 -1.81 13.05
C ILE A 96 3.71 -1.35 14.41
N ASN A 97 4.10 -2.32 15.24
CA ASN A 97 4.81 -2.11 16.49
C ASN A 97 6.17 -2.78 16.37
N TYR A 98 7.22 -2.03 16.60
CA TYR A 98 8.59 -2.49 16.47
C TYR A 98 9.14 -3.18 17.72
N GLY A 99 8.28 -3.39 18.75
CA GLY A 99 8.71 -3.98 20.02
C GLY A 99 9.42 -2.97 20.92
N THR A 100 10.27 -3.48 21.77
CA THR A 100 11.03 -2.69 22.75
C THR A 100 12.51 -2.76 22.44
N PHE A 101 13.15 -1.63 22.35
CA PHE A 101 14.59 -1.49 22.15
C PHE A 101 15.29 -1.12 23.46
N GLU A 102 16.47 -1.68 23.69
CA GLU A 102 17.32 -1.27 24.80
C GLU A 102 18.20 -0.10 24.37
N GLY A 103 18.10 1.01 25.08
CA GLY A 103 18.95 2.17 24.87
C GLY A 103 20.29 1.99 25.56
N ALA A 104 21.37 2.45 24.92
CA ALA A 104 22.70 2.49 25.52
C ALA A 104 23.40 3.82 25.22
N ASP A 105 24.21 4.28 26.18
CA ASP A 105 25.07 5.43 25.99
C ASP A 105 26.32 5.08 25.15
N LEU A 106 27.15 6.08 24.85
CA LEU A 106 28.41 5.88 24.11
C LEU A 106 29.42 4.97 24.82
N HIS A 107 29.22 4.66 26.09
CA HIS A 107 30.06 3.79 26.90
C HIS A 107 29.46 2.38 27.05
N GLY A 108 28.27 2.14 26.46
CA GLY A 108 27.57 0.86 26.54
C GLY A 108 26.74 0.68 27.82
N ASN A 109 26.55 1.72 28.64
CA ASN A 109 25.66 1.64 29.80
C ASN A 109 24.20 1.75 29.34
N SER A 110 23.30 0.94 29.93
CA SER A 110 21.88 1.01 29.62
C SER A 110 21.29 2.38 30.00
N THR A 111 20.61 3.02 29.05
CA THR A 111 19.87 4.28 29.26
C THR A 111 18.38 4.06 29.43
N GLY A 112 17.92 2.81 29.51
CA GLY A 112 16.52 2.42 29.61
C GLY A 112 16.04 1.73 28.33
N SER A 113 14.73 1.64 28.16
CA SER A 113 14.11 1.06 26.97
C SER A 113 13.15 2.04 26.31
N PHE A 114 13.02 1.95 25.00
CA PHE A 114 12.08 2.73 24.20
C PHE A 114 11.30 1.84 23.23
N THR A 115 10.18 2.34 22.73
CA THR A 115 9.32 1.64 21.77
C THR A 115 9.16 2.46 20.51
N GLY A 116 8.85 1.79 19.40
CA GLY A 116 8.49 2.41 18.14
C GLY A 116 7.18 1.84 17.59
N SER A 117 6.34 2.68 17.02
CA SER A 117 5.11 2.24 16.36
C SER A 117 4.69 3.20 15.26
N GLU A 118 4.04 2.65 14.24
CA GLU A 118 3.48 3.44 13.15
C GLU A 118 2.06 2.97 12.85
N VAL A 119 1.21 3.92 12.47
CA VAL A 119 -0.18 3.65 12.08
C VAL A 119 -0.55 4.49 10.87
N ALA A 120 -1.27 3.89 9.93
CA ALA A 120 -1.86 4.60 8.80
C ALA A 120 -3.35 4.30 8.70
N LEU A 121 -4.14 5.34 8.47
CA LEU A 121 -5.58 5.28 8.24
C LEU A 121 -5.86 5.72 6.81
N GLY A 122 -6.57 4.89 6.05
CA GLY A 122 -6.85 5.11 4.65
C GLY A 122 -8.34 5.12 4.32
N ILE A 123 -8.68 5.87 3.29
CA ILE A 123 -9.98 5.82 2.62
C ILE A 123 -9.75 5.76 1.11
N ALA A 124 -10.45 4.86 0.44
CA ALA A 124 -10.32 4.67 -0.99
C ALA A 124 -11.66 4.48 -1.68
N SER A 125 -11.71 4.84 -2.96
CA SER A 125 -12.86 4.58 -3.83
C SER A 125 -12.40 4.41 -5.28
N SER A 126 -13.26 3.81 -6.11
CA SER A 126 -13.01 3.73 -7.55
C SER A 126 -14.23 4.17 -8.37
N HIS A 127 -13.96 4.50 -9.63
CA HIS A 127 -14.98 4.77 -10.63
C HIS A 127 -14.76 3.91 -11.86
N TYR A 128 -15.83 3.29 -12.34
CA TYR A 128 -15.83 2.45 -13.54
C TYR A 128 -16.40 3.18 -14.74
N PHE A 129 -15.61 3.25 -15.81
CA PHE A 129 -16.01 3.81 -17.11
C PHE A 129 -16.47 2.68 -18.04
N LEU A 130 -17.77 2.42 -18.05
CA LEU A 130 -18.40 1.29 -18.74
C LEU A 130 -17.99 1.13 -20.22
N ARG A 131 -17.90 2.23 -20.96
CA ARG A 131 -17.59 2.19 -22.40
C ARG A 131 -16.16 1.81 -22.71
N GLN A 132 -15.24 2.03 -21.78
CA GLN A 132 -13.80 1.80 -22.01
C GLN A 132 -13.26 0.59 -21.24
N ASN A 133 -14.07 -0.07 -20.41
CA ASN A 133 -13.60 -1.13 -19.51
C ASN A 133 -12.42 -0.70 -18.63
N ILE A 134 -12.43 0.56 -18.23
CA ILE A 134 -11.41 1.20 -17.41
C ILE A 134 -11.97 1.45 -16.01
N HIS A 135 -11.19 1.10 -15.00
CA HIS A 135 -11.42 1.49 -13.61
C HIS A 135 -10.33 2.47 -13.19
N LEU A 136 -10.73 3.57 -12.62
CA LEU A 136 -9.84 4.50 -11.94
C LEU A 136 -10.14 4.48 -10.45
N GLY A 137 -9.11 4.35 -9.64
CA GLY A 137 -9.24 4.36 -8.19
C GLY A 137 -8.31 5.38 -7.58
N ALA A 138 -8.72 5.91 -6.42
CA ALA A 138 -7.91 6.79 -5.61
C ALA A 138 -8.01 6.38 -4.15
N ARG A 139 -6.93 6.55 -3.40
CA ARG A 139 -6.83 6.37 -1.96
C ARG A 139 -6.14 7.58 -1.36
N LEU A 140 -6.61 7.99 -0.19
CA LEU A 140 -5.96 8.96 0.68
C LEU A 140 -5.62 8.27 1.99
N ARG A 141 -4.41 8.48 2.49
CA ARG A 141 -3.95 7.97 3.79
C ARG A 141 -3.36 9.10 4.63
N TYR A 142 -3.62 9.03 5.92
CA TYR A 142 -2.90 9.78 6.94
C TYR A 142 -2.12 8.79 7.79
N ALA A 143 -0.82 9.02 7.98
CA ALA A 143 0.02 8.16 8.78
C ALA A 143 0.74 8.94 9.88
N LEU A 144 0.91 8.26 11.01
CA LEU A 144 1.63 8.71 12.20
C LEU A 144 2.73 7.71 12.52
N SER A 145 3.88 8.20 12.85
CA SER A 145 5.00 7.43 13.37
C SER A 145 5.47 8.03 14.68
N ASN A 146 5.62 7.16 15.67
CA ASN A 146 6.16 7.49 16.99
C ASN A 146 7.37 6.61 17.23
N LEU A 147 8.51 7.23 17.48
CA LEU A 147 9.76 6.55 17.77
C LEU A 147 10.38 7.21 19.02
N GLU A 148 10.33 6.52 20.17
CA GLU A 148 10.74 7.06 21.46
C GLU A 148 9.96 8.36 21.80
N SER A 149 10.65 9.50 21.82
CA SER A 149 10.10 10.85 22.06
C SER A 149 9.79 11.61 20.77
N TYR A 150 10.14 11.05 19.60
CA TYR A 150 9.96 11.70 18.31
C TYR A 150 8.66 11.27 17.66
N THR A 151 7.99 12.23 17.04
CA THR A 151 6.74 11.99 16.31
C THR A 151 6.82 12.61 14.93
N SER A 152 6.40 11.85 13.93
CA SER A 152 6.28 12.32 12.55
C SER A 152 4.89 12.00 12.01
N SER A 153 4.39 12.80 11.09
CA SER A 153 3.12 12.57 10.42
C SER A 153 3.21 12.85 8.92
N THR A 154 2.38 12.16 8.16
CA THR A 154 2.35 12.32 6.70
C THR A 154 0.95 12.16 6.15
N ILE A 155 0.72 12.78 4.99
CA ILE A 155 -0.44 12.53 4.14
C ILE A 155 0.03 11.99 2.80
N THR A 156 -0.58 10.87 2.37
CA THR A 156 -0.24 10.21 1.10
C THR A 156 -1.48 9.89 0.29
N GLY A 157 -1.32 9.83 -1.03
CA GLY A 157 -2.35 9.39 -1.96
C GLY A 157 -1.85 8.30 -2.89
N ASP A 158 -2.74 7.38 -3.26
CA ASP A 158 -2.50 6.40 -4.30
C ASP A 158 -3.48 6.64 -5.45
N ILE A 159 -3.02 6.47 -6.68
CA ILE A 159 -3.86 6.51 -7.88
C ILE A 159 -3.66 5.21 -8.64
N GLY A 160 -4.77 4.51 -8.94
CA GLY A 160 -4.76 3.27 -9.67
C GLY A 160 -5.57 3.35 -10.95
N LEU A 161 -5.09 2.68 -11.98
CA LEU A 161 -5.80 2.42 -13.22
C LEU A 161 -5.82 0.91 -13.46
N TYR A 162 -6.95 0.41 -13.91
CA TYR A 162 -7.10 -0.97 -14.33
C TYR A 162 -7.93 -1.04 -15.61
N TYR A 163 -7.39 -1.70 -16.63
CA TYR A 163 -8.02 -1.93 -17.91
C TYR A 163 -8.22 -3.42 -18.16
N SER A 164 -9.45 -3.83 -18.44
CA SER A 164 -9.81 -5.23 -18.69
C SER A 164 -10.87 -5.30 -19.80
N PRO A 165 -10.49 -5.41 -21.07
CA PRO A 165 -11.42 -5.49 -22.20
C PRO A 165 -12.23 -6.80 -22.13
N ILE A 166 -13.55 -6.71 -22.39
CA ILE A 166 -14.48 -7.84 -22.29
C ILE A 166 -14.13 -8.99 -23.25
N SER A 167 -13.67 -8.63 -24.45
CA SER A 167 -13.44 -9.59 -25.54
C SER A 167 -12.03 -10.14 -25.62
N LYS A 168 -11.13 -9.76 -24.72
CA LYS A 168 -9.72 -10.17 -24.75
C LYS A 168 -9.26 -10.71 -23.39
N PRO A 169 -8.39 -11.72 -23.38
CA PRO A 169 -8.00 -12.38 -22.13
C PRO A 169 -6.89 -11.66 -21.35
N PHE A 170 -6.54 -10.43 -21.71
CA PHE A 170 -5.49 -9.68 -21.03
C PHE A 170 -6.04 -8.57 -20.12
N ARG A 171 -5.24 -8.17 -19.16
CA ARG A 171 -5.48 -7.09 -18.22
C ARG A 171 -4.23 -6.26 -18.03
N ILE A 172 -4.40 -4.96 -17.90
CA ILE A 172 -3.31 -4.03 -17.63
C ILE A 172 -3.68 -3.22 -16.40
N ALA A 173 -2.73 -3.01 -15.52
CA ALA A 173 -2.89 -2.12 -14.38
C ALA A 173 -1.68 -1.20 -14.24
N LEU A 174 -1.94 0.04 -13.82
CA LEU A 174 -0.93 1.02 -13.46
C LEU A 174 -1.32 1.58 -12.09
N VAL A 175 -0.37 1.63 -11.18
CA VAL A 175 -0.59 2.20 -9.85
C VAL A 175 0.58 3.10 -9.50
N TYR A 176 0.26 4.32 -9.06
CA TYR A 176 1.23 5.19 -8.40
C TYR A 176 0.83 5.31 -6.93
N GLN A 177 1.72 4.90 -6.04
CA GLN A 177 1.49 4.80 -4.60
C GLN A 177 2.33 5.80 -3.82
N HIS A 178 1.82 6.19 -2.65
CA HIS A 178 2.48 7.03 -1.66
C HIS A 178 2.92 8.39 -2.19
N LEU A 179 2.12 8.98 -3.09
CA LEU A 179 2.22 10.39 -3.47
C LEU A 179 1.90 11.28 -2.29
N GLY A 180 2.82 12.12 -1.86
CA GLY A 180 2.53 12.99 -0.72
C GLY A 180 3.77 13.62 -0.12
N SER A 181 3.61 14.10 1.10
CA SER A 181 4.70 14.75 1.86
C SER A 181 4.48 14.55 3.36
N GLN A 182 5.55 14.63 4.12
CA GLN A 182 5.46 14.77 5.57
C GLN A 182 4.75 16.08 5.92
N LEU A 183 3.95 16.04 6.98
CA LEU A 183 3.33 17.20 7.61
C LEU A 183 4.16 17.68 8.81
N THR A 184 4.71 16.73 9.56
CA THR A 184 5.65 16.98 10.64
C THR A 184 6.83 16.01 10.50
N ALA A 185 8.04 16.50 10.67
CA ALA A 185 9.27 15.71 10.67
C ALA A 185 9.71 15.39 12.11
N TYR A 186 10.58 14.40 12.29
CA TYR A 186 11.10 14.05 13.61
C TYR A 186 11.97 15.15 14.24
N GLU A 187 12.87 15.73 13.45
CA GLU A 187 13.84 16.76 13.88
C GLU A 187 13.91 17.91 12.88
N ASP A 188 12.76 18.44 12.45
CA ASP A 188 12.66 19.53 11.46
C ASP A 188 13.30 19.25 10.08
N VAL A 189 13.74 17.99 9.83
CA VAL A 189 14.28 17.55 8.55
C VAL A 189 13.23 16.71 7.83
N PHE A 190 12.72 17.22 6.72
CA PHE A 190 11.74 16.54 5.90
C PHE A 190 12.42 15.51 4.98
N GLU A 191 11.96 14.28 5.07
CA GLU A 191 12.44 13.15 4.27
C GLU A 191 11.43 12.79 3.18
N PRO A 192 11.88 12.25 2.04
CA PRO A 192 10.98 11.78 0.99
C PRO A 192 10.12 10.60 1.46
N LEU A 193 8.96 10.44 0.86
CA LEU A 193 8.10 9.27 1.07
C LEU A 193 8.47 8.17 0.08
N PRO A 194 8.17 6.89 0.38
CA PRO A 194 8.51 5.75 -0.45
C PRO A 194 7.55 5.63 -1.66
N SER A 195 7.56 6.65 -2.53
CA SER A 195 6.70 6.66 -3.72
C SER A 195 7.10 5.59 -4.72
N ASN A 196 6.12 4.89 -5.28
CA ASN A 196 6.33 3.78 -6.20
C ASN A 196 5.35 3.82 -7.37
N LEU A 197 5.87 3.58 -8.58
CA LEU A 197 5.09 3.41 -9.79
C LEU A 197 5.17 1.95 -10.26
N SER A 198 4.05 1.26 -10.27
CA SER A 198 3.94 -0.14 -10.66
C SER A 198 3.10 -0.30 -11.92
N LEU A 199 3.63 -1.06 -12.90
CA LEU A 199 2.93 -1.49 -14.10
C LEU A 199 2.74 -3.01 -14.05
N GLY A 200 1.50 -3.47 -14.18
CA GLY A 200 1.15 -4.88 -14.19
C GLY A 200 0.47 -5.31 -15.49
N PHE A 201 0.82 -6.50 -15.94
CA PHE A 201 0.18 -7.17 -17.06
C PHE A 201 -0.19 -8.60 -16.66
N SER A 202 -1.39 -9.03 -16.99
CA SER A 202 -1.80 -10.43 -16.84
C SER A 202 -2.64 -10.89 -18.02
N SER A 203 -2.54 -12.17 -18.39
CA SER A 203 -3.30 -12.77 -19.46
C SER A 203 -3.72 -14.19 -19.10
N ALA A 204 -4.98 -14.52 -19.40
CA ALA A 204 -5.46 -15.89 -19.27
C ALA A 204 -5.05 -16.70 -20.51
N LEU A 205 -4.42 -17.85 -20.31
CA LEU A 205 -4.03 -18.74 -21.37
C LEU A 205 -5.20 -19.66 -21.78
N LYS A 206 -5.49 -19.76 -23.09
CA LYS A 206 -6.68 -20.47 -23.62
C LYS A 206 -6.79 -21.94 -23.22
N HIS A 207 -5.66 -22.60 -22.94
CA HIS A 207 -5.61 -24.05 -22.70
C HIS A 207 -4.98 -24.45 -21.35
N LEU A 208 -4.65 -23.47 -20.53
CA LEU A 208 -4.09 -23.70 -19.19
C LEU A 208 -4.97 -23.01 -18.15
N PRO A 209 -5.31 -23.67 -17.03
CA PRO A 209 -6.09 -23.07 -15.96
C PRO A 209 -5.27 -22.06 -15.13
N LEU A 210 -4.10 -21.64 -15.64
CA LEU A 210 -3.18 -20.72 -14.98
C LEU A 210 -3.45 -19.27 -15.47
N ARG A 211 -3.39 -18.35 -14.54
CA ARG A 211 -3.43 -16.90 -14.75
C ARG A 211 -2.20 -16.25 -14.15
#